data_fa6d8bb235c7e438b17b7f5a7fbe7d75
#
_entry.id   fa6d8bb235c7e438b17b7f5a7fbe7d75
#
_cell.length_a   1.000
_cell.length_b   1.000
_cell.length_c   1.000
_cell.angle_alpha   90.00
_cell.angle_beta   90.00
_cell.angle_gamma   90.00
#
_symmetry.space_group_name_H-M   'P 1'
#
loop_
_entity.id
_entity.type
_entity.pdbx_description
1 polymer ?
#
loop_
_entity_poly.entity_id
_entity_poly.type
_entity_poly.pdbx_seq_one_letter_code
_entity_poly.pdbx_strand_id
1 'polypeptide(L)'
;MPYLNREQILILIKNKQIYSDQKSIIHQIQPASLDLTLSHKCYRIKASFIPNNTKISKVIKELSLTEIDLSKKNLLEKNCIYLCELNERLKLPNDIMGKSNPKSTTGRLDIFTRVITENGKEYDFVNYNYKGKLYLEIIPQSFTIIVKKNLSLNQIRFFKGSDKNQKINQVNISVSIKKNQITAYKAKKITSAIDLNKINFYKANKYWEEIIPKENYFIIEKNEFYILKSKELIKIKNNQAAELEPFKDSFGNFRVHYAGFFDPGFGNNKSGTPAVLELRAYDTPFIIRDGQLVGQLNYYEIDEIKNKTYGIKINSNYFNQNLKLAKQFK
;
A
#
# COMPACT_ATOMS: atom_id res chain seq x y z
N MET A 1 1.13 19.90 -11.24
CA MET A 1 2.59 19.77 -11.09
C MET A 1 2.94 18.34 -10.76
N PRO A 2 4.13 17.85 -11.15
CA PRO A 2 4.43 16.43 -11.09
C PRO A 2 4.73 15.94 -9.67
N TYR A 3 4.54 14.65 -9.46
CA TYR A 3 5.10 13.94 -8.31
C TYR A 3 6.63 14.06 -8.31
N LEU A 4 7.20 14.14 -7.13
CA LEU A 4 8.65 14.21 -6.99
C LEU A 4 9.29 12.86 -7.30
N ASN A 5 10.35 12.89 -8.11
CA ASN A 5 11.17 11.73 -8.37
C ASN A 5 12.20 11.48 -7.25
N ARG A 6 12.97 10.39 -7.39
CA ARG A 6 14.00 9.97 -6.44
C ARG A 6 14.99 11.08 -6.10
N GLU A 7 15.48 11.80 -7.10
CA GLU A 7 16.49 12.84 -6.96
C GLU A 7 15.95 14.03 -6.14
N GLN A 8 14.72 14.41 -6.39
CA GLN A 8 14.03 15.48 -5.67
C GLN A 8 13.72 15.09 -4.21
N ILE A 9 13.30 13.82 -3.96
CA ILE A 9 13.14 13.30 -2.60
C ILE A 9 14.50 13.32 -1.85
N LEU A 10 15.59 12.98 -2.52
CA LEU A 10 16.93 13.05 -1.94
C LEU A 10 17.31 14.50 -1.54
N ILE A 11 16.90 15.50 -2.34
CA ILE A 11 17.10 16.92 -2.00
C ILE A 11 16.33 17.28 -0.72
N LEU A 12 15.07 16.84 -0.57
CA LEU A 12 14.31 17.07 0.67
C LEU A 12 15.00 16.47 1.91
N ILE A 13 15.62 15.30 1.76
CA ILE A 13 16.38 14.65 2.84
C ILE A 13 17.67 15.46 3.16
N LYS A 14 18.42 15.86 2.15
CA LYS A 14 19.64 16.67 2.33
C LYS A 14 19.33 18.00 3.04
N ASN A 15 18.20 18.61 2.72
CA ASN A 15 17.73 19.86 3.31
C ASN A 15 17.05 19.66 4.68
N LYS A 16 17.06 18.45 5.24
CA LYS A 16 16.40 18.09 6.51
C LYS A 16 14.91 18.42 6.52
N GLN A 17 14.26 18.40 5.37
CA GLN A 17 12.81 18.52 5.21
C GLN A 17 12.13 17.17 5.41
N ILE A 18 12.87 16.08 5.17
CA ILE A 18 12.56 14.71 5.57
C ILE A 18 13.74 14.22 6.40
N TYR A 19 13.50 13.75 7.61
CA TYR A 19 14.55 13.26 8.50
C TYR A 19 14.07 12.12 9.38
N SER A 20 15.00 11.38 9.93
CA SER A 20 14.76 10.24 10.82
C SER A 20 15.88 10.18 11.87
N ASP A 21 15.57 9.63 13.02
CA ASP A 21 16.56 9.32 14.05
C ASP A 21 17.46 8.12 13.65
N GLN A 22 17.17 7.46 12.52
CA GLN A 22 18.01 6.40 11.97
C GLN A 22 19.26 6.95 11.28
N LYS A 23 20.33 6.14 11.25
CA LYS A 23 21.64 6.52 10.66
C LYS A 23 21.56 6.93 9.18
N SER A 24 20.63 6.35 8.42
CA SER A 24 20.41 6.69 7.01
C SER A 24 19.02 6.25 6.55
N ILE A 25 18.33 7.13 5.82
CA ILE A 25 17.04 6.86 5.18
C ILE A 25 17.14 6.77 3.64
N ILE A 26 18.35 6.89 3.09
CA ILE A 26 18.55 6.91 1.62
C ILE A 26 18.13 5.59 0.97
N HIS A 27 18.29 4.47 1.67
CA HIS A 27 17.90 3.15 1.17
C HIS A 27 16.37 2.97 1.07
N GLN A 28 15.59 3.81 1.77
CA GLN A 28 14.12 3.80 1.74
C GLN A 28 13.56 4.51 0.49
N ILE A 29 14.38 5.28 -0.25
CA ILE A 29 13.92 6.05 -1.40
C ILE A 29 13.72 5.10 -2.58
N GLN A 30 12.47 5.05 -3.05
CA GLN A 30 12.02 4.36 -4.25
C GLN A 30 12.06 5.31 -5.47
N PRO A 31 11.76 4.87 -6.70
CA PRO A 31 11.79 5.75 -7.88
C PRO A 31 10.96 7.04 -7.75
N ALA A 32 9.76 6.97 -7.16
CA ALA A 32 8.87 8.13 -6.98
C ALA A 32 8.17 8.13 -5.61
N SER A 33 8.74 7.47 -4.60
CA SER A 33 8.20 7.42 -3.24
C SER A 33 9.30 7.21 -2.20
N LEU A 34 8.93 7.38 -0.94
CA LEU A 34 9.75 7.05 0.22
C LEU A 34 9.03 5.99 1.05
N ASP A 35 9.69 4.89 1.35
CA ASP A 35 9.22 3.88 2.29
C ASP A 35 9.20 4.44 3.71
N LEU A 36 8.07 4.33 4.41
CA LEU A 36 7.94 4.72 5.81
C LEU A 36 8.16 3.51 6.71
N THR A 37 8.87 3.68 7.82
CA THR A 37 9.30 2.58 8.68
C THR A 37 8.77 2.71 10.11
N LEU A 38 8.41 1.57 10.71
CA LEU A 38 7.92 1.51 12.08
C LEU A 38 9.01 1.90 13.09
N SER A 39 8.65 2.77 14.05
CA SER A 39 9.44 3.04 15.24
C SER A 39 9.31 1.87 16.25
N HIS A 40 9.88 2.02 17.43
CA HIS A 40 9.73 1.04 18.50
C HIS A 40 8.39 1.17 19.25
N LYS A 41 7.71 2.31 19.17
CA LYS A 41 6.46 2.56 19.89
C LYS A 41 5.24 2.17 19.07
N CYS A 42 4.40 1.35 19.63
CA CYS A 42 3.13 0.95 19.06
C CYS A 42 2.08 0.83 20.19
N TYR A 43 0.83 1.11 19.89
CA TYR A 43 -0.28 1.04 20.84
C TYR A 43 -1.41 0.24 20.23
N ARG A 44 -1.98 -0.71 20.98
CA ARG A 44 -3.29 -1.27 20.64
C ARG A 44 -4.33 -0.26 21.09
N ILE A 45 -5.25 0.12 20.22
CA ILE A 45 -6.24 1.17 20.48
C ILE A 45 -7.68 0.65 20.31
N LYS A 46 -8.63 1.30 21.00
CA LYS A 46 -10.05 0.91 21.03
C LYS A 46 -10.76 1.18 19.70
N ALA A 47 -10.40 2.25 19.02
CA ALA A 47 -11.07 2.72 17.81
C ALA A 47 -10.12 3.48 16.89
N SER A 48 -10.42 3.50 15.59
CA SER A 48 -9.82 4.41 14.62
C SER A 48 -10.25 5.85 14.88
N PHE A 49 -9.41 6.81 14.50
CA PHE A 49 -9.69 8.23 14.72
C PHE A 49 -9.02 9.12 13.68
N ILE A 50 -9.61 10.26 13.43
CA ILE A 50 -8.97 11.41 12.77
C ILE A 50 -8.67 12.43 13.84
N PRO A 51 -7.43 12.97 13.95
CA PRO A 51 -7.04 13.88 15.03
C PRO A 51 -7.91 15.14 15.13
N ASN A 52 -8.26 15.72 13.99
CA ASN A 52 -9.13 16.89 13.90
C ASN A 52 -8.75 18.00 14.90
N ASN A 53 -7.50 18.47 14.80
CA ASN A 53 -6.86 19.46 15.69
C ASN A 53 -6.56 18.97 17.13
N THR A 54 -6.73 17.67 17.42
CA THR A 54 -6.32 17.08 18.70
C THR A 54 -4.89 16.53 18.62
N LYS A 55 -4.07 16.75 19.62
CA LYS A 55 -2.73 16.17 19.68
C LYS A 55 -2.81 14.65 19.80
N ILE A 56 -2.02 13.93 19.02
CA ILE A 56 -1.97 12.45 19.05
C ILE A 56 -1.64 11.90 20.44
N SER A 57 -0.79 12.59 21.21
CA SER A 57 -0.49 12.19 22.60
C SER A 57 -1.72 12.18 23.51
N LYS A 58 -2.70 13.06 23.29
CA LYS A 58 -3.98 13.07 24.01
C LYS A 58 -4.84 11.90 23.56
N VAL A 59 -4.95 11.68 22.26
CA VAL A 59 -5.72 10.56 21.68
C VAL A 59 -5.16 9.20 22.15
N ILE A 60 -3.84 9.05 22.23
CA ILE A 60 -3.21 7.84 22.77
C ILE A 60 -3.65 7.60 24.21
N LYS A 61 -3.67 8.63 25.07
CA LYS A 61 -4.13 8.50 26.47
C LYS A 61 -5.59 8.06 26.57
N GLU A 62 -6.44 8.51 25.65
CA GLU A 62 -7.88 8.21 25.63
C GLU A 62 -8.19 6.83 25.06
N LEU A 63 -7.48 6.42 24.02
CA LEU A 63 -7.82 5.22 23.23
C LEU A 63 -6.90 4.03 23.47
N SER A 64 -5.71 4.20 24.05
CA SER A 64 -4.76 3.10 24.22
C SER A 64 -5.29 2.06 25.21
N LEU A 65 -5.18 0.80 24.80
CA LEU A 65 -5.42 -0.38 25.63
C LEU A 65 -4.12 -0.94 26.19
N THR A 66 -3.07 -0.93 25.37
CA THR A 66 -1.77 -1.52 25.72
C THR A 66 -0.69 -0.84 24.86
N GLU A 67 0.46 -0.56 25.48
CA GLU A 67 1.67 -0.16 24.79
C GLU A 67 2.50 -1.40 24.41
N ILE A 68 3.07 -1.38 23.21
CA ILE A 68 3.82 -2.51 22.62
C ILE A 68 5.19 -2.00 22.18
N ASP A 69 6.27 -2.61 22.65
CA ASP A 69 7.63 -2.29 22.24
C ASP A 69 8.04 -3.13 21.03
N LEU A 70 8.11 -2.51 19.85
CA LEU A 70 8.56 -3.14 18.60
C LEU A 70 10.10 -3.27 18.47
N SER A 71 10.88 -2.93 19.50
CA SER A 71 12.31 -3.27 19.53
C SER A 71 12.53 -4.77 19.43
N LYS A 72 11.58 -5.56 19.92
CA LYS A 72 11.46 -7.00 19.75
C LYS A 72 10.37 -7.31 18.72
N LYS A 73 10.33 -8.56 18.25
CA LYS A 73 9.21 -9.06 17.45
C LYS A 73 7.96 -9.12 18.30
N ASN A 74 6.88 -8.52 17.80
CA ASN A 74 5.58 -8.53 18.44
C ASN A 74 4.48 -8.94 17.46
N LEU A 75 3.44 -9.53 18.00
CA LEU A 75 2.28 -10.02 17.29
C LEU A 75 1.23 -8.91 17.21
N LEU A 76 0.73 -8.64 16.02
CA LEU A 76 -0.44 -7.82 15.79
C LEU A 76 -1.58 -8.73 15.33
N GLU A 77 -2.58 -8.84 16.16
CA GLU A 77 -3.71 -9.76 15.97
C GLU A 77 -4.66 -9.28 14.88
N LYS A 78 -5.22 -10.23 14.16
CA LYS A 78 -6.28 -10.00 13.18
C LYS A 78 -7.45 -9.24 13.79
N ASN A 79 -8.00 -8.28 13.05
CA ASN A 79 -9.14 -7.43 13.41
C ASN A 79 -8.91 -6.52 14.65
N CYS A 80 -7.67 -6.31 15.05
CA CYS A 80 -7.30 -5.36 16.10
C CYS A 80 -6.66 -4.12 15.49
N ILE A 81 -6.87 -2.98 16.12
CA ILE A 81 -6.40 -1.68 15.65
C ILE A 81 -5.14 -1.30 16.42
N TYR A 82 -4.10 -0.95 15.70
CA TYR A 82 -2.82 -0.54 16.25
C TYR A 82 -2.43 0.84 15.72
N LEU A 83 -1.88 1.68 16.58
CA LEU A 83 -1.28 2.96 16.23
C LEU A 83 0.22 2.90 16.52
N CYS A 84 1.06 2.93 15.49
CA CYS A 84 2.50 2.91 15.64
C CYS A 84 3.12 4.26 15.26
N GLU A 85 4.10 4.75 16.02
CA GLU A 85 4.93 5.87 15.55
C GLU A 85 5.78 5.42 14.36
N LEU A 86 6.00 6.31 13.39
CA LEU A 86 6.97 6.11 12.32
C LEU A 86 8.32 6.75 12.67
N ASN A 87 9.40 6.23 12.09
CA ASN A 87 10.74 6.78 12.30
C ASN A 87 10.93 8.13 11.58
N GLU A 88 10.24 8.32 10.47
CA GLU A 88 10.33 9.49 9.63
C GLU A 88 9.56 10.67 10.24
N ARG A 89 10.16 11.84 10.13
CA ARG A 89 9.57 13.13 10.50
C ARG A 89 9.67 14.07 9.32
N LEU A 90 8.70 14.96 9.21
CA LEU A 90 8.63 15.90 8.10
C LEU A 90 8.70 17.34 8.58
N LYS A 91 9.33 18.17 7.75
CA LYS A 91 9.30 19.64 7.81
C LYS A 91 9.12 20.14 6.38
N LEU A 92 7.91 19.93 5.84
CA LEU A 92 7.63 20.24 4.44
C LEU A 92 7.61 21.76 4.21
N PRO A 93 8.07 22.24 3.03
CA PRO A 93 7.91 23.63 2.62
C PRO A 93 6.46 23.93 2.24
N ASN A 94 6.20 25.18 1.87
CA ASN A 94 4.86 25.69 1.57
C ASN A 94 4.33 25.29 0.18
N ASP A 95 5.11 24.57 -0.61
CA ASP A 95 4.79 24.17 -1.98
C ASP A 95 4.79 22.64 -2.17
N ILE A 96 5.06 21.87 -1.11
CA ILE A 96 5.12 20.41 -1.16
C ILE A 96 4.11 19.78 -0.22
N MET A 97 3.35 18.82 -0.75
CA MET A 97 2.41 17.97 -0.03
C MET A 97 2.85 16.52 -0.11
N GLY A 98 2.25 15.65 0.71
CA GLY A 98 2.48 14.21 0.68
C GLY A 98 1.17 13.43 0.63
N LYS A 99 1.17 12.32 -0.14
CA LYS A 99 0.09 11.32 -0.14
C LYS A 99 0.69 9.96 0.12
N SER A 100 0.16 9.23 1.09
CA SER A 100 0.65 7.91 1.45
C SER A 100 -0.23 6.79 0.92
N ASN A 101 0.34 5.59 0.88
CA ASN A 101 -0.36 4.39 0.44
C ASN A 101 0.33 3.14 0.99
N PRO A 102 -0.41 2.06 1.28
CA PRO A 102 0.20 0.77 1.61
C PRO A 102 1.17 0.29 0.53
N LYS A 103 2.20 -0.41 0.93
CA LYS A 103 3.07 -1.11 -0.02
C LYS A 103 2.35 -2.34 -0.59
N SER A 104 2.68 -2.74 -1.83
CA SER A 104 2.07 -3.89 -2.49
C SER A 104 2.13 -5.19 -1.65
N THR A 105 3.18 -5.41 -0.86
CA THR A 105 3.25 -6.56 0.05
C THR A 105 2.22 -6.45 1.17
N THR A 106 1.99 -5.26 1.68
CA THR A 106 1.03 -4.94 2.75
C THR A 106 -0.40 -5.19 2.26
N GLY A 107 -0.74 -4.67 1.07
CA GLY A 107 -2.04 -4.89 0.43
C GLY A 107 -2.32 -6.37 0.18
N ARG A 108 -1.35 -7.13 -0.38
CA ARG A 108 -1.51 -8.58 -0.65
C ARG A 108 -1.63 -9.45 0.60
N LEU A 109 -1.36 -8.92 1.77
CA LEU A 109 -1.59 -9.59 3.05
C LEU A 109 -2.84 -9.11 3.76
N ASP A 110 -3.63 -8.25 3.08
CA ASP A 110 -4.83 -7.66 3.66
C ASP A 110 -4.55 -6.94 4.99
N ILE A 111 -3.47 -6.19 5.01
CA ILE A 111 -3.11 -5.34 6.13
C ILE A 111 -3.54 -3.92 5.81
N PHE A 112 -4.61 -3.46 6.42
CA PHE A 112 -5.08 -2.10 6.24
C PHE A 112 -4.16 -1.14 6.99
N THR A 113 -3.64 -0.12 6.31
CA THR A 113 -2.76 0.88 6.92
C THR A 113 -3.15 2.28 6.46
N ARG A 114 -3.11 3.25 7.38
CA ARG A 114 -3.38 4.67 7.13
C ARG A 114 -2.38 5.54 7.86
N VAL A 115 -1.77 6.49 7.16
CA VAL A 115 -0.90 7.47 7.80
C VAL A 115 -1.74 8.56 8.47
N ILE A 116 -1.36 8.90 9.70
CA ILE A 116 -1.98 9.95 10.50
C ILE A 116 -0.93 11.01 10.83
N THR A 117 -1.28 12.28 10.63
CA THR A 117 -0.43 13.44 10.95
C THR A 117 -0.92 14.12 12.23
N GLU A 118 -0.04 14.83 12.94
CA GLU A 118 -0.46 15.69 14.06
C GLU A 118 -1.50 16.71 13.57
N ASN A 119 -2.59 16.85 14.29
CA ASN A 119 -3.70 17.74 13.96
C ASN A 119 -4.36 17.49 12.57
N GLY A 120 -4.11 16.33 11.96
CA GLY A 120 -4.63 15.97 10.64
C GLY A 120 -6.16 15.92 10.60
N LYS A 121 -6.73 16.27 9.44
CA LYS A 121 -8.17 16.24 9.18
C LYS A 121 -8.59 15.06 8.30
N GLU A 122 -7.63 14.34 7.75
CA GLU A 122 -7.84 13.19 6.88
C GLU A 122 -6.67 12.21 6.98
N TYR A 123 -6.89 10.98 6.56
CA TYR A 123 -5.87 9.96 6.50
C TYR A 123 -5.05 10.09 5.22
N ASP A 124 -3.83 9.56 5.27
CA ASP A 124 -2.94 9.38 4.13
C ASP A 124 -2.53 10.67 3.41
N PHE A 125 -2.80 11.82 3.99
CA PHE A 125 -2.48 13.11 3.43
C PHE A 125 -1.63 13.97 4.35
N VAL A 126 -0.59 14.62 3.80
CA VAL A 126 0.29 15.51 4.53
C VAL A 126 0.27 16.88 3.85
N ASN A 127 -0.29 17.87 4.53
CA ASN A 127 -0.45 19.23 4.02
C ASN A 127 0.87 19.99 3.87
N TYR A 128 0.84 21.08 3.12
CA TYR A 128 1.91 22.08 3.07
C TYR A 128 2.32 22.53 4.46
N ASN A 129 3.58 22.94 4.62
CA ASN A 129 4.12 23.43 5.88
C ASN A 129 4.00 22.45 7.05
N TYR A 130 3.64 21.19 6.81
CA TYR A 130 3.57 20.20 7.88
C TYR A 130 4.92 20.06 8.56
N LYS A 131 4.90 20.14 9.89
CA LYS A 131 6.09 19.93 10.74
C LYS A 131 5.69 18.98 11.87
N GLY A 132 6.23 17.77 11.88
CA GLY A 132 5.89 16.83 12.94
C GLY A 132 6.27 15.39 12.65
N LYS A 133 5.84 14.52 13.56
CA LYS A 133 5.90 13.07 13.47
C LYS A 133 4.82 12.54 12.54
N LEU A 134 5.03 11.34 12.04
CA LEU A 134 4.03 10.55 11.35
C LEU A 134 3.66 9.34 12.21
N TYR A 135 2.43 8.93 12.12
CA TYR A 135 1.90 7.73 12.76
C TYR A 135 1.26 6.83 11.71
N LEU A 136 1.25 5.55 11.97
CA LEU A 136 0.63 4.56 11.11
C LEU A 136 -0.42 3.78 11.90
N GLU A 137 -1.67 3.90 11.49
CA GLU A 137 -2.71 2.96 11.91
C GLU A 137 -2.52 1.66 11.13
N ILE A 138 -2.58 0.53 11.81
CA ILE A 138 -2.39 -0.80 11.24
C ILE A 138 -3.54 -1.69 11.70
N ILE A 139 -4.25 -2.31 10.76
CA ILE A 139 -5.33 -3.25 11.04
C ILE A 139 -5.12 -4.50 10.17
N PRO A 140 -4.51 -5.56 10.69
CA PRO A 140 -4.45 -6.84 9.99
C PRO A 140 -5.87 -7.41 9.84
N GLN A 141 -6.34 -7.68 8.61
CA GLN A 141 -7.72 -8.12 8.40
C GLN A 141 -7.86 -9.63 8.15
N SER A 142 -7.00 -10.21 7.33
CA SER A 142 -7.06 -11.65 7.03
C SER A 142 -6.10 -12.49 7.87
N PHE A 143 -4.94 -11.97 8.19
CA PHE A 143 -3.88 -12.74 8.88
C PHE A 143 -3.37 -11.99 10.10
N THR A 144 -3.19 -12.70 11.23
CA THR A 144 -2.35 -12.22 12.33
C THR A 144 -0.91 -12.12 11.85
N ILE A 145 -0.22 -11.03 12.17
CA ILE A 145 1.13 -10.75 11.68
C ILE A 145 2.14 -10.55 12.81
N ILE A 146 3.40 -10.83 12.54
CA ILE A 146 4.52 -10.53 13.43
C ILE A 146 5.35 -9.42 12.80
N VAL A 147 5.53 -8.34 13.55
CA VAL A 147 6.25 -7.14 13.14
C VAL A 147 7.39 -6.81 14.12
N LYS A 148 8.31 -5.95 13.68
CA LYS A 148 9.33 -5.32 14.52
C LYS A 148 9.65 -3.92 13.99
N LYS A 149 10.36 -3.10 14.77
CA LYS A 149 10.85 -1.79 14.32
C LYS A 149 11.62 -1.89 13.00
N ASN A 150 11.63 -0.81 12.23
CA ASN A 150 12.28 -0.66 10.93
C ASN A 150 11.62 -1.46 9.79
N LEU A 151 10.50 -2.12 10.04
CA LEU A 151 9.70 -2.72 8.98
C LEU A 151 8.90 -1.63 8.25
N SER A 152 8.86 -1.69 6.92
CA SER A 152 8.08 -0.77 6.11
C SER A 152 6.80 -1.44 5.62
N LEU A 153 5.64 -0.85 5.99
CA LEU A 153 4.30 -1.28 5.57
C LEU A 153 3.64 -0.27 4.63
N ASN A 154 4.09 0.98 4.67
CA ASN A 154 3.51 2.09 3.94
C ASN A 154 4.60 2.89 3.21
N GLN A 155 4.21 3.69 2.24
CA GLN A 155 5.07 4.56 1.46
C GLN A 155 4.40 5.91 1.24
N ILE A 156 5.18 6.97 1.04
CA ILE A 156 4.66 8.30 0.78
C ILE A 156 5.24 8.84 -0.53
N ARG A 157 4.40 9.44 -1.36
CA ARG A 157 4.76 10.27 -2.50
C ARG A 157 4.64 11.73 -2.14
N PHE A 158 5.55 12.52 -2.65
CA PHE A 158 5.51 13.98 -2.52
C PHE A 158 5.19 14.61 -3.86
N PHE A 159 4.50 15.74 -3.85
CA PHE A 159 4.14 16.49 -5.04
C PHE A 159 4.07 17.99 -4.76
N LYS A 160 4.33 18.80 -5.80
CA LYS A 160 4.23 20.26 -5.75
C LYS A 160 2.86 20.73 -6.25
N GLY A 161 2.30 21.78 -5.66
CA GLY A 161 1.06 22.38 -6.10
C GLY A 161 -0.20 21.69 -5.54
N SER A 162 -1.40 22.07 -6.02
CA SER A 162 -2.67 21.53 -5.54
C SER A 162 -2.82 20.04 -5.91
N ASP A 163 -3.61 19.30 -5.13
CA ASP A 163 -3.96 17.88 -5.34
C ASP A 163 -4.68 17.62 -6.69
N LYS A 164 -5.08 18.68 -7.39
CA LYS A 164 -5.60 18.63 -8.76
C LYS A 164 -4.46 18.46 -9.78
N ASN A 165 -3.56 17.51 -9.51
CA ASN A 165 -2.53 17.13 -10.47
C ASN A 165 -3.21 16.66 -11.76
N GLN A 166 -2.83 17.27 -12.87
CA GLN A 166 -3.39 16.91 -14.16
C GLN A 166 -3.04 15.46 -14.46
N LYS A 167 -4.06 14.60 -14.40
CA LYS A 167 -3.98 13.27 -14.95
C LYS A 167 -3.68 13.38 -16.44
N ILE A 168 -2.56 12.82 -16.89
CA ILE A 168 -2.19 12.86 -18.32
C ILE A 168 -2.90 11.78 -19.12
N ASN A 169 -3.28 10.69 -18.45
CA ASN A 169 -4.00 9.57 -19.05
C ASN A 169 -4.71 8.76 -17.97
N GLN A 170 -5.73 8.02 -18.38
CA GLN A 170 -6.55 7.20 -17.50
C GLN A 170 -6.93 5.91 -18.23
N VAL A 171 -6.74 4.76 -17.57
CA VAL A 171 -7.07 3.45 -18.11
C VAL A 171 -7.96 2.71 -17.13
N ASN A 172 -9.08 2.20 -17.61
CA ASN A 172 -9.95 1.34 -16.83
C ASN A 172 -9.27 -0.01 -16.61
N ILE A 173 -9.36 -0.54 -15.41
CA ILE A 173 -8.78 -1.83 -15.03
C ILE A 173 -9.91 -2.82 -14.78
N SER A 174 -9.79 -3.98 -15.43
CA SER A 174 -10.71 -5.09 -15.30
C SER A 174 -10.02 -6.36 -14.81
N VAL A 175 -10.81 -7.31 -14.29
CA VAL A 175 -10.27 -8.59 -13.82
C VAL A 175 -10.11 -9.59 -14.97
N SER A 176 -9.09 -10.44 -14.87
CA SER A 176 -8.88 -11.58 -15.75
C SER A 176 -9.33 -12.86 -15.07
N ILE A 177 -10.40 -13.47 -15.55
CA ILE A 177 -10.92 -14.77 -15.09
C ILE A 177 -10.85 -15.77 -16.22
N LYS A 178 -10.17 -16.89 -15.97
CA LYS A 178 -10.01 -17.94 -16.96
C LYS A 178 -10.57 -19.26 -16.46
N LYS A 179 -11.48 -19.84 -17.24
CA LYS A 179 -12.04 -21.17 -17.01
C LYS A 179 -10.95 -22.23 -16.83
N ASN A 180 -11.11 -23.11 -15.85
CA ASN A 180 -10.21 -24.23 -15.56
C ASN A 180 -8.74 -23.86 -15.30
N GLN A 181 -8.48 -22.63 -14.85
CA GLN A 181 -7.15 -22.16 -14.46
C GLN A 181 -7.21 -21.45 -13.11
N ILE A 182 -6.11 -21.42 -12.38
CA ILE A 182 -5.99 -20.61 -11.17
C ILE A 182 -6.17 -19.14 -11.56
N THR A 183 -7.25 -18.55 -11.08
CA THR A 183 -7.66 -17.20 -11.44
C THR A 183 -7.58 -16.23 -10.27
N ALA A 184 -7.72 -16.76 -9.04
CA ALA A 184 -7.63 -16.00 -7.80
C ALA A 184 -7.06 -16.87 -6.67
N TYR A 185 -6.65 -16.18 -5.62
CA TYR A 185 -6.38 -16.77 -4.31
C TYR A 185 -7.32 -16.17 -3.28
N LYS A 186 -7.98 -17.01 -2.48
CA LYS A 186 -8.82 -16.61 -1.35
C LYS A 186 -8.03 -16.82 -0.04
N ALA A 187 -8.04 -15.84 0.84
CA ALA A 187 -7.40 -15.96 2.15
C ALA A 187 -8.15 -16.95 3.04
N LYS A 188 -7.43 -17.89 3.67
CA LYS A 188 -8.01 -18.84 4.65
C LYS A 188 -8.33 -18.12 5.97
N LYS A 189 -9.43 -18.50 6.60
CA LYS A 189 -9.90 -17.90 7.86
C LYS A 189 -9.00 -18.21 9.06
N ILE A 190 -8.47 -19.43 9.13
CA ILE A 190 -7.69 -19.93 10.25
C ILE A 190 -6.30 -20.28 9.74
N THR A 191 -5.31 -19.53 10.18
CA THR A 191 -3.89 -19.73 9.80
C THR A 191 -2.98 -19.39 10.98
N SER A 192 -1.74 -19.84 10.92
CA SER A 192 -0.70 -19.33 11.82
C SER A 192 -0.31 -17.90 11.46
N ALA A 193 0.30 -17.18 12.41
CA ALA A 193 0.77 -15.82 12.19
C ALA A 193 1.89 -15.75 11.14
N ILE A 194 1.92 -14.67 10.37
CA ILE A 194 2.90 -14.40 9.31
C ILE A 194 3.96 -13.43 9.84
N ASP A 195 5.20 -13.89 10.01
CA ASP A 195 6.34 -13.00 10.28
C ASP A 195 6.73 -12.25 9.00
N LEU A 196 6.49 -10.94 8.97
CA LEU A 196 6.69 -10.12 7.79
C LEU A 196 8.17 -9.97 7.38
N ASN A 197 9.11 -10.36 8.25
CA ASN A 197 10.54 -10.37 7.93
C ASN A 197 10.98 -11.64 7.20
N LYS A 198 10.16 -12.68 7.15
CA LYS A 198 10.47 -13.94 6.47
C LYS A 198 10.03 -13.86 5.01
N ILE A 199 10.97 -13.92 4.08
CA ILE A 199 10.74 -13.86 2.62
C ILE A 199 10.87 -15.27 2.05
N ASN A 200 9.98 -15.66 1.11
CA ASN A 200 9.93 -16.98 0.47
C ASN A 200 9.95 -18.12 1.52
N PHE A 201 9.20 -17.95 2.58
CA PHE A 201 9.24 -18.89 3.72
C PHE A 201 7.98 -19.74 3.82
N TYR A 202 6.81 -19.14 3.67
CA TYR A 202 5.54 -19.81 3.92
C TYR A 202 5.05 -20.55 2.66
N LYS A 203 4.51 -21.76 2.84
CA LYS A 203 3.82 -22.50 1.77
C LYS A 203 2.46 -21.85 1.52
N ALA A 204 2.20 -21.41 0.29
CA ALA A 204 0.97 -20.69 -0.07
C ALA A 204 -0.30 -21.47 0.30
N ASN A 205 -0.35 -22.77 0.05
CA ASN A 205 -1.52 -23.62 0.32
C ASN A 205 -1.91 -23.75 1.80
N LYS A 206 -1.06 -23.30 2.75
CA LYS A 206 -1.42 -23.23 4.18
C LYS A 206 -2.22 -21.96 4.51
N TYR A 207 -2.17 -20.94 3.68
CA TYR A 207 -2.75 -19.63 3.93
C TYR A 207 -3.80 -19.23 2.90
N TRP A 208 -3.75 -19.83 1.71
CA TRP A 208 -4.57 -19.48 0.57
C TRP A 208 -5.27 -20.69 -0.01
N GLU A 209 -6.48 -20.46 -0.52
CA GLU A 209 -7.24 -21.38 -1.35
C GLU A 209 -7.12 -20.91 -2.81
N GLU A 210 -6.83 -21.84 -3.71
CA GLU A 210 -6.83 -21.56 -5.14
C GLU A 210 -8.26 -21.56 -5.68
N ILE A 211 -8.62 -20.52 -6.41
CA ILE A 211 -9.91 -20.43 -7.09
C ILE A 211 -9.74 -20.80 -8.56
N ILE A 212 -10.32 -21.95 -8.93
CA ILE A 212 -10.32 -22.49 -10.29
C ILE A 212 -11.78 -22.55 -10.75
N PRO A 213 -12.30 -21.49 -11.42
CA PRO A 213 -13.69 -21.44 -11.80
C PRO A 213 -13.98 -22.39 -12.97
N LYS A 214 -15.16 -23.00 -12.98
CA LYS A 214 -15.65 -23.83 -14.08
C LYS A 214 -16.20 -22.98 -15.25
N GLU A 215 -16.49 -21.70 -14.99
CA GLU A 215 -16.98 -20.71 -15.95
C GLU A 215 -16.11 -19.46 -15.93
N ASN A 216 -16.39 -18.48 -16.79
CA ASN A 216 -15.68 -17.21 -16.82
C ASN A 216 -16.18 -16.23 -15.72
N TYR A 217 -16.54 -16.78 -14.56
CA TYR A 217 -16.94 -16.03 -13.37
C TYR A 217 -16.80 -16.87 -12.11
N PHE A 218 -16.82 -16.23 -10.96
CA PHE A 218 -17.00 -16.85 -9.65
C PHE A 218 -17.66 -15.87 -8.68
N ILE A 219 -18.07 -16.35 -7.51
CA ILE A 219 -18.67 -15.53 -6.46
C ILE A 219 -17.62 -15.12 -5.44
N ILE A 220 -17.48 -13.83 -5.22
CA ILE A 220 -16.72 -13.27 -4.09
C ILE A 220 -17.66 -13.30 -2.88
N GLU A 221 -17.29 -14.04 -1.85
CA GLU A 221 -18.07 -14.14 -0.62
C GLU A 221 -17.92 -12.89 0.26
N LYS A 222 -18.97 -12.59 1.02
CA LYS A 222 -18.99 -11.47 1.95
C LYS A 222 -17.83 -11.54 2.96
N ASN A 223 -17.14 -10.42 3.13
CA ASN A 223 -16.01 -10.24 4.06
C ASN A 223 -14.80 -11.16 3.81
N GLU A 224 -14.77 -11.88 2.69
CA GLU A 224 -13.62 -12.68 2.29
C GLU A 224 -12.66 -11.86 1.43
N PHE A 225 -11.37 -12.15 1.54
CA PHE A 225 -10.32 -11.45 0.83
C PHE A 225 -9.77 -12.29 -0.33
N TYR A 226 -9.65 -11.66 -1.48
CA TYR A 226 -9.20 -12.29 -2.72
C TYR A 226 -8.06 -11.51 -3.36
N ILE A 227 -7.11 -12.24 -3.93
CA ILE A 227 -6.09 -11.71 -4.83
C ILE A 227 -6.37 -12.20 -6.24
N LEU A 228 -6.51 -11.25 -7.16
CA LEU A 228 -6.72 -11.49 -8.59
C LEU A 228 -5.65 -10.74 -9.39
N LYS A 229 -5.75 -10.83 -10.71
CA LYS A 229 -4.95 -9.99 -11.61
C LYS A 229 -5.80 -9.23 -12.59
N SER A 230 -5.27 -8.13 -13.08
CA SER A 230 -5.88 -7.36 -14.16
C SER A 230 -5.80 -8.11 -15.49
N LYS A 231 -6.74 -7.78 -16.38
CA LYS A 231 -6.72 -8.19 -17.79
C LYS A 231 -5.73 -7.33 -18.58
N GLU A 232 -5.65 -6.07 -18.23
CA GLU A 232 -4.77 -5.09 -18.84
C GLU A 232 -3.32 -5.33 -18.42
N LEU A 233 -2.41 -5.18 -19.39
CA LEU A 233 -0.97 -5.21 -19.18
C LEU A 233 -0.48 -3.76 -19.02
N ILE A 234 -0.05 -3.42 -17.83
CA ILE A 234 0.34 -2.08 -17.44
C ILE A 234 1.80 -1.83 -17.80
N LYS A 235 2.08 -0.62 -18.28
CA LYS A 235 3.41 -0.15 -18.62
C LYS A 235 3.56 1.30 -18.16
N ILE A 236 4.51 1.56 -17.26
CA ILE A 236 4.81 2.90 -16.75
C ILE A 236 6.16 3.34 -17.31
N LYS A 237 6.18 4.45 -18.05
CA LYS A 237 7.41 5.03 -18.60
C LYS A 237 8.28 5.64 -17.50
N ASN A 238 9.55 5.90 -17.79
CA ASN A 238 10.50 6.48 -16.82
C ASN A 238 10.16 7.93 -16.40
N ASN A 239 9.35 8.62 -17.19
CA ASN A 239 8.82 9.95 -16.90
C ASN A 239 7.35 9.93 -16.44
N GLN A 240 6.86 8.78 -15.98
CA GLN A 240 5.50 8.60 -15.51
C GLN A 240 5.46 7.88 -14.18
N ALA A 241 4.48 8.20 -13.38
CA ALA A 241 4.01 7.42 -12.25
C ALA A 241 2.51 7.16 -12.42
N ALA A 242 1.97 6.14 -11.75
CA ALA A 242 0.53 5.92 -11.79
C ALA A 242 -0.01 5.52 -10.41
N GLU A 243 -1.33 5.66 -10.27
CA GLU A 243 -2.07 5.28 -9.08
C GLU A 243 -3.37 4.57 -9.49
N LEU A 244 -3.61 3.41 -8.89
CA LEU A 244 -4.87 2.69 -9.05
C LEU A 244 -5.88 3.25 -8.05
N GLU A 245 -6.99 3.76 -8.54
CA GLU A 245 -8.12 4.20 -7.73
C GLU A 245 -9.31 3.24 -7.93
N PRO A 246 -10.06 2.90 -6.86
CA PRO A 246 -11.27 2.10 -7.00
C PRO A 246 -12.33 2.89 -7.77
N PHE A 247 -13.23 2.18 -8.46
CA PHE A 247 -14.44 2.79 -9.01
C PHE A 247 -15.39 3.23 -7.89
N LYS A 248 -16.35 4.09 -8.26
CA LYS A 248 -17.47 4.47 -7.41
C LYS A 248 -18.29 3.24 -7.03
N ASP A 249 -18.95 3.27 -5.90
CA ASP A 249 -19.77 2.16 -5.36
C ASP A 249 -20.87 1.69 -6.33
N SER A 250 -21.25 2.52 -7.31
CA SER A 250 -22.22 2.17 -8.37
C SER A 250 -21.77 1.04 -9.32
N PHE A 251 -20.50 0.65 -9.31
CA PHE A 251 -19.97 -0.41 -10.17
C PHE A 251 -20.00 -1.81 -9.54
N GLY A 252 -20.39 -1.92 -8.27
CA GLY A 252 -20.52 -3.20 -7.57
C GLY A 252 -20.31 -3.10 -6.07
N ASN A 253 -20.88 -4.05 -5.33
CA ASN A 253 -20.76 -4.11 -3.87
C ASN A 253 -19.45 -4.80 -3.43
N PHE A 254 -18.36 -4.38 -4.03
CA PHE A 254 -16.99 -4.82 -3.68
C PHE A 254 -16.04 -3.63 -3.78
N ARG A 255 -14.91 -3.72 -3.09
CA ARG A 255 -13.83 -2.73 -3.23
C ARG A 255 -12.54 -3.42 -3.62
N VAL A 256 -11.82 -2.76 -4.54
CA VAL A 256 -10.38 -2.97 -4.67
C VAL A 256 -9.75 -2.25 -3.48
N HIS A 257 -9.20 -3.03 -2.57
CA HIS A 257 -8.46 -2.50 -1.44
C HIS A 257 -7.07 -2.06 -1.91
N TYR A 258 -6.55 -1.05 -1.20
CA TYR A 258 -5.16 -0.66 -1.34
C TYR A 258 -4.81 -0.16 -2.75
N ALA A 259 -5.42 0.98 -3.11
CA ALA A 259 -5.00 1.76 -4.27
C ALA A 259 -3.47 1.77 -4.33
N GLY A 260 -2.90 1.14 -5.35
CA GLY A 260 -1.45 0.91 -5.44
C GLY A 260 -0.76 2.03 -6.17
N PHE A 261 0.40 2.45 -5.68
CA PHE A 261 1.33 3.26 -6.45
C PHE A 261 2.11 2.38 -7.43
N PHE A 262 2.17 2.81 -8.69
CA PHE A 262 3.00 2.20 -9.72
C PHE A 262 4.16 3.14 -10.04
N ASP A 263 5.35 2.66 -9.78
CA ASP A 263 6.57 3.44 -9.96
C ASP A 263 7.04 3.47 -11.41
N PRO A 264 7.81 4.50 -11.81
CA PRO A 264 8.49 4.57 -13.10
C PRO A 264 9.26 3.30 -13.42
N GLY A 265 9.02 2.74 -14.61
CA GLY A 265 9.64 1.49 -15.05
C GLY A 265 8.84 0.23 -14.73
N PHE A 266 7.71 0.30 -14.00
CA PHE A 266 6.85 -0.86 -13.80
C PHE A 266 6.32 -1.40 -15.14
N GLY A 267 6.44 -2.71 -15.34
CA GLY A 267 6.01 -3.36 -16.58
C GLY A 267 6.79 -2.93 -17.82
N ASN A 268 7.94 -2.28 -17.68
CA ASN A 268 8.77 -1.83 -18.83
C ASN A 268 9.55 -3.00 -19.46
N ASN A 269 8.81 -4.05 -19.80
CA ASN A 269 9.22 -5.16 -20.66
C ASN A 269 8.48 -5.08 -22.00
N LYS A 270 8.73 -6.01 -22.92
CA LYS A 270 8.12 -5.98 -24.27
C LYS A 270 6.58 -5.96 -24.22
N SER A 271 5.96 -6.72 -23.30
CA SER A 271 4.51 -6.95 -23.26
C SER A 271 3.75 -6.19 -22.16
N GLY A 272 4.45 -5.58 -21.18
CA GLY A 272 3.81 -5.03 -19.99
C GLY A 272 3.59 -6.10 -18.89
N THR A 273 3.01 -5.69 -17.76
CA THR A 273 2.82 -6.54 -16.58
C THR A 273 1.42 -6.33 -16.00
N PRO A 274 0.64 -7.38 -15.67
CA PRO A 274 -0.66 -7.20 -15.05
C PRO A 274 -0.53 -6.61 -13.64
N ALA A 275 -1.50 -5.80 -13.24
CA ALA A 275 -1.67 -5.44 -11.84
C ALA A 275 -2.17 -6.65 -11.04
N VAL A 276 -1.73 -6.77 -9.81
CA VAL A 276 -2.38 -7.64 -8.83
C VAL A 276 -3.39 -6.80 -8.08
N LEU A 277 -4.60 -7.33 -7.95
CA LEU A 277 -5.79 -6.67 -7.44
C LEU A 277 -6.19 -7.35 -6.12
N GLU A 278 -6.40 -6.57 -5.09
CA GLU A 278 -6.88 -7.00 -3.78
C GLU A 278 -8.35 -6.65 -3.66
N LEU A 279 -9.23 -7.67 -3.61
CA LEU A 279 -10.69 -7.49 -3.60
C LEU A 279 -11.35 -8.06 -2.34
N ARG A 280 -12.36 -7.33 -1.88
CA ARG A 280 -13.27 -7.78 -0.81
C ARG A 280 -14.70 -7.32 -1.11
N ALA A 281 -15.68 -8.24 -0.99
CA ALA A 281 -17.10 -7.90 -0.96
C ALA A 281 -17.51 -7.56 0.49
N TYR A 282 -18.33 -6.51 0.68
CA TYR A 282 -18.68 -6.05 2.03
C TYR A 282 -20.03 -6.53 2.50
N ASP A 283 -21.12 -6.12 1.82
CA ASP A 283 -22.45 -6.29 2.36
C ASP A 283 -23.11 -7.59 1.94
N THR A 284 -22.87 -7.98 0.68
CA THR A 284 -23.42 -9.19 0.06
C THR A 284 -22.36 -9.92 -0.75
N PRO A 285 -22.50 -11.24 -0.95
CA PRO A 285 -21.72 -11.94 -1.97
C PRO A 285 -21.93 -11.28 -3.33
N PHE A 286 -20.87 -11.23 -4.15
CA PHE A 286 -20.92 -10.58 -5.46
C PHE A 286 -20.35 -11.50 -6.55
N ILE A 287 -21.09 -11.64 -7.66
CA ILE A 287 -20.59 -12.37 -8.83
C ILE A 287 -19.65 -11.49 -9.61
N ILE A 288 -18.40 -11.94 -9.78
CA ILE A 288 -17.41 -11.27 -10.61
C ILE A 288 -17.19 -12.05 -11.91
N ARG A 289 -17.20 -11.35 -13.05
CA ARG A 289 -17.08 -11.93 -14.40
C ARG A 289 -15.78 -11.51 -15.07
N ASP A 290 -15.31 -12.29 -16.02
CA ASP A 290 -14.15 -11.88 -16.85
C ASP A 290 -14.42 -10.53 -17.53
N GLY A 291 -13.46 -9.61 -17.42
CA GLY A 291 -13.60 -8.24 -17.92
C GLY A 291 -14.43 -7.31 -17.02
N GLN A 292 -14.87 -7.75 -15.83
CA GLN A 292 -15.53 -6.85 -14.86
C GLN A 292 -14.59 -5.72 -14.49
N LEU A 293 -15.05 -4.48 -14.67
CA LEU A 293 -14.32 -3.29 -14.26
C LEU A 293 -14.23 -3.21 -12.74
N VAL A 294 -13.06 -2.90 -12.22
CA VAL A 294 -12.78 -2.88 -10.77
C VAL A 294 -12.06 -1.63 -10.30
N GLY A 295 -11.47 -0.87 -11.18
CA GLY A 295 -10.76 0.34 -10.83
C GLY A 295 -10.26 1.10 -12.05
N GLN A 296 -9.56 2.18 -11.78
CA GLN A 296 -9.06 3.10 -12.77
C GLN A 296 -7.60 3.45 -12.44
N LEU A 297 -6.72 3.24 -13.42
CA LEU A 297 -5.32 3.60 -13.30
C LEU A 297 -5.11 5.00 -13.85
N ASN A 298 -4.76 5.93 -12.99
CA ASN A 298 -4.47 7.31 -13.33
C ASN A 298 -2.97 7.49 -13.50
N TYR A 299 -2.55 8.06 -14.65
CA TYR A 299 -1.15 8.34 -14.95
C TYR A 299 -0.84 9.81 -14.65
N TYR A 300 0.37 10.06 -14.18
CA TYR A 300 0.88 11.38 -13.84
C TYR A 300 2.28 11.56 -14.43
N GLU A 301 2.60 12.76 -14.88
CA GLU A 301 3.97 13.10 -15.27
C GLU A 301 4.86 13.28 -14.05
N ILE A 302 6.10 12.84 -14.21
CA ILE A 302 7.20 13.12 -13.29
C ILE A 302 8.43 13.52 -14.11
N ASP A 303 9.38 14.20 -13.48
CA ASP A 303 10.68 14.43 -14.12
C ASP A 303 11.36 13.09 -14.39
N GLU A 304 11.93 12.94 -15.57
CA GLU A 304 12.52 11.68 -16.02
C GLU A 304 13.58 11.15 -15.08
N ILE A 305 13.46 9.90 -14.68
CA ILE A 305 14.46 9.20 -13.86
C ILE A 305 15.51 8.61 -14.78
N LYS A 306 16.75 9.15 -14.70
CA LYS A 306 17.88 8.68 -15.50
C LYS A 306 18.53 7.41 -14.93
N ASN A 307 18.45 7.22 -13.61
CA ASN A 307 19.09 6.11 -12.91
C ASN A 307 18.15 5.48 -11.87
N LYS A 308 18.20 4.14 -11.72
CA LYS A 308 17.44 3.40 -10.69
C LYS A 308 15.91 3.45 -10.86
N THR A 309 15.43 3.08 -12.03
CA THR A 309 14.00 2.78 -12.26
C THR A 309 13.60 1.44 -11.66
N TYR A 310 12.30 1.21 -11.53
CA TYR A 310 11.72 -0.04 -11.02
C TYR A 310 12.22 -1.27 -11.80
N GLY A 311 12.76 -2.26 -11.11
CA GLY A 311 13.30 -3.48 -11.72
C GLY A 311 14.71 -3.36 -12.31
N ILE A 312 15.24 -2.14 -12.48
CA ILE A 312 16.62 -1.89 -12.91
C ILE A 312 17.35 -1.21 -11.77
N LYS A 313 18.37 -1.87 -11.18
CA LYS A 313 19.15 -1.38 -10.03
C LYS A 313 18.36 -1.12 -8.72
N ILE A 314 17.05 -1.37 -8.70
CA ILE A 314 16.24 -1.45 -7.49
C ILE A 314 15.60 -2.83 -7.47
N ASN A 315 15.95 -3.64 -6.47
CA ASN A 315 15.36 -4.96 -6.29
C ASN A 315 13.86 -4.84 -6.05
N SER A 316 13.06 -5.22 -7.06
CA SER A 316 11.62 -5.31 -6.95
C SER A 316 11.18 -6.75 -6.77
N ASN A 317 10.35 -7.02 -5.78
CA ASN A 317 9.78 -8.35 -5.55
C ASN A 317 8.74 -8.73 -6.62
N TYR A 318 8.27 -7.76 -7.41
CA TYR A 318 7.11 -7.90 -8.29
C TYR A 318 7.38 -7.48 -9.74
N PHE A 319 8.65 -7.38 -10.13
CA PHE A 319 9.03 -7.15 -11.51
C PHE A 319 8.66 -8.37 -12.38
N ASN A 320 8.02 -8.13 -13.54
CA ASN A 320 7.50 -9.18 -14.44
C ASN A 320 6.56 -10.19 -13.75
N GLN A 321 5.76 -9.73 -12.80
CA GLN A 321 4.81 -10.60 -12.09
C GLN A 321 3.66 -11.07 -13.02
N ASN A 322 3.11 -12.23 -12.68
CA ASN A 322 1.76 -12.66 -13.06
C ASN A 322 0.87 -12.57 -11.80
N LEU A 323 -0.12 -13.43 -11.63
CA LEU A 323 -0.84 -13.59 -10.37
C LEU A 323 0.14 -14.05 -9.28
N LYS A 324 0.55 -13.14 -8.41
CA LYS A 324 1.61 -13.38 -7.43
C LYS A 324 1.18 -12.94 -6.05
N LEU A 325 1.31 -13.82 -5.07
CA LEU A 325 1.10 -13.55 -3.66
C LEU A 325 2.18 -12.62 -3.07
N ALA A 326 2.02 -12.24 -1.80
CA ALA A 326 3.02 -11.46 -1.08
C ALA A 326 4.36 -12.19 -1.00
N LYS A 327 5.46 -11.43 -0.94
CA LYS A 327 6.84 -11.96 -0.95
C LYS A 327 7.18 -12.94 0.17
N GLN A 328 6.35 -13.09 1.18
CA GLN A 328 6.50 -14.04 2.27
C GLN A 328 6.22 -15.48 1.83
N PHE A 329 5.45 -15.66 0.76
CA PHE A 329 5.07 -16.98 0.24
C PHE A 329 6.04 -17.50 -0.82
N LYS A 330 6.16 -18.85 -0.84
CA LYS A 330 6.87 -19.62 -1.87
C LYS A 330 5.94 -19.92 -3.01
#